data_e166e6118f840373bd2adf06b0991f51
#
_entry.id   e166e6118f840373bd2adf06b0991f51
#
_cell.length_a   1.000
_cell.length_b   1.000
_cell.length_c   1.000
_cell.angle_alpha   90.00
_cell.angle_beta   90.00
_cell.angle_gamma   90.00
#
_symmetry.space_group_name_H-M   'P 1'
#
loop_
_entity.id
_entity.type
_entity.pdbx_description
1 polymer ?
#
loop_
_entity_poly.entity_id
_entity_poly.type
_entity_poly.pdbx_seq_one_letter_code
_entity_poly.pdbx_strand_id
1 'polypeptide(L)'
;MNIPAAFIRRPVATALLMVAIVLLGATAYERLPVAALPNVAFPTISVTAQLPGADPQTMASSVATPLEKQFGQIPYLTQMTSTSSLGYTQIILQFALNDDINAAAQLVQTAINAAAGQLPKNLPSPPTYHETNPSDAPILVLSLIHI
;
A
#
# COMPACT_ATOMS: atom_id res chain seq x y z
N MET A 1 46.93 -10.27 -31.92
CA MET A 1 47.32 -10.78 -30.58
C MET A 1 46.41 -11.96 -30.27
N ASN A 2 46.94 -13.17 -30.12
CA ASN A 2 46.16 -14.36 -29.79
C ASN A 2 45.95 -14.44 -28.28
N ILE A 3 44.89 -13.87 -27.81
CA ILE A 3 44.46 -13.84 -26.37
C ILE A 3 44.42 -15.27 -25.78
N PRO A 4 43.87 -16.29 -26.48
CA PRO A 4 43.83 -17.66 -25.94
C PRO A 4 45.21 -18.27 -25.67
N ALA A 5 46.22 -17.96 -26.48
CA ALA A 5 47.55 -18.52 -26.34
C ALA A 5 48.26 -18.05 -25.06
N ALA A 6 47.93 -16.86 -24.54
CA ALA A 6 48.48 -16.34 -23.27
C ALA A 6 47.99 -17.15 -22.06
N PHE A 7 46.73 -17.59 -22.08
CA PHE A 7 46.10 -18.38 -21.01
C PHE A 7 46.61 -19.83 -20.99
N ILE A 8 46.84 -20.43 -22.19
CA ILE A 8 47.36 -21.79 -22.31
C ILE A 8 48.79 -21.89 -21.83
N ARG A 9 49.62 -20.85 -22.05
CA ARG A 9 51.04 -20.83 -21.63
C ARG A 9 51.25 -20.61 -20.16
N ARG A 10 50.27 -20.18 -19.39
CA ARG A 10 50.37 -19.92 -17.97
C ARG A 10 49.19 -20.52 -17.18
N PRO A 11 49.16 -21.86 -17.04
CA PRO A 11 48.01 -22.55 -16.45
C PRO A 11 47.76 -22.17 -14.99
N VAL A 12 48.83 -21.91 -14.20
CA VAL A 12 48.68 -21.49 -12.80
C VAL A 12 48.04 -20.10 -12.68
N ALA A 13 48.46 -19.16 -13.53
CA ALA A 13 47.87 -17.82 -13.54
C ALA A 13 46.38 -17.84 -13.95
N THR A 14 46.01 -18.69 -14.89
CA THR A 14 44.64 -18.87 -15.32
C THR A 14 43.76 -19.48 -14.23
N ALA A 15 44.29 -20.49 -13.50
CA ALA A 15 43.60 -21.11 -12.38
C ALA A 15 43.37 -20.10 -11.23
N LEU A 16 44.41 -19.31 -10.87
CA LEU A 16 44.27 -18.27 -9.85
C LEU A 16 43.25 -17.17 -10.24
N LEU A 17 43.22 -16.78 -11.51
CA LEU A 17 42.28 -15.80 -12.01
C LEU A 17 40.85 -16.33 -11.94
N MET A 18 40.61 -17.59 -12.27
CA MET A 18 39.29 -18.24 -12.17
C MET A 18 38.83 -18.31 -10.71
N VAL A 19 39.73 -18.70 -9.78
CA VAL A 19 39.44 -18.74 -8.36
C VAL A 19 39.09 -17.32 -7.85
N ALA A 20 39.84 -16.30 -8.26
CA ALA A 20 39.54 -14.92 -7.89
C ALA A 20 38.19 -14.44 -8.38
N ILE A 21 37.80 -14.78 -9.61
CA ILE A 21 36.48 -14.43 -10.16
C ILE A 21 35.36 -15.13 -9.38
N VAL A 22 35.52 -16.41 -9.04
CA VAL A 22 34.56 -17.16 -8.25
C VAL A 22 34.36 -16.56 -6.86
N LEU A 23 35.48 -16.21 -6.18
CA LEU A 23 35.43 -15.59 -4.85
C LEU A 23 34.79 -14.19 -4.91
N LEU A 24 35.09 -13.38 -5.92
CA LEU A 24 34.47 -12.09 -6.13
C LEU A 24 32.95 -12.26 -6.43
N GLY A 25 32.57 -13.24 -7.23
CA GLY A 25 31.17 -13.54 -7.50
C GLY A 25 30.41 -13.98 -6.26
N ALA A 26 31.00 -14.82 -5.42
CA ALA A 26 30.39 -15.26 -4.16
C ALA A 26 30.19 -14.09 -3.18
N THR A 27 31.21 -13.25 -2.99
CA THR A 27 31.08 -12.07 -2.10
C THR A 27 30.13 -11.01 -2.66
N ALA A 28 30.05 -10.84 -3.97
CA ALA A 28 29.10 -9.95 -4.60
C ALA A 28 27.65 -10.46 -4.45
N TYR A 29 27.44 -11.78 -4.53
CA TYR A 29 26.13 -12.38 -4.37
C TYR A 29 25.54 -12.15 -2.98
N GLU A 30 26.34 -12.27 -1.92
CA GLU A 30 25.90 -12.01 -0.54
C GLU A 30 25.53 -10.54 -0.30
N ARG A 31 26.07 -9.63 -1.12
CA ARG A 31 25.81 -8.18 -1.00
C ARG A 31 24.72 -7.66 -1.95
N LEU A 32 24.11 -8.54 -2.75
CA LEU A 32 23.00 -8.11 -3.59
C LEU A 32 21.78 -7.75 -2.71
N PRO A 33 21.32 -6.50 -2.74
CA PRO A 33 20.08 -6.14 -2.06
C PRO A 33 18.92 -6.80 -2.80
N VAL A 34 18.30 -7.80 -2.18
CA VAL A 34 17.08 -8.43 -2.70
C VAL A 34 15.89 -7.65 -2.20
N ALA A 35 15.33 -6.78 -3.05
CA ALA A 35 14.01 -6.21 -2.81
C ALA A 35 12.95 -7.26 -3.18
N ALA A 36 12.16 -7.70 -2.23
CA ALA A 36 11.13 -8.73 -2.43
C ALA A 36 10.04 -8.31 -3.44
N LEU A 37 9.80 -6.99 -3.58
CA LEU A 37 8.86 -6.39 -4.53
C LEU A 37 9.33 -4.97 -4.86
N PRO A 38 9.12 -4.47 -6.09
CA PRO A 38 9.28 -3.04 -6.34
C PRO A 38 8.31 -2.29 -5.43
N ASN A 39 8.81 -1.35 -4.62
CA ASN A 39 8.00 -0.49 -3.76
C ASN A 39 7.22 0.51 -4.63
N VAL A 40 6.26 0.03 -5.39
CA VAL A 40 5.27 0.89 -6.06
C VAL A 40 4.09 1.00 -5.11
N ALA A 41 4.24 1.85 -4.10
CA ALA A 41 3.15 2.18 -3.18
C ALA A 41 2.24 3.20 -3.87
N PHE A 42 1.05 2.75 -4.29
CA PHE A 42 0.01 3.69 -4.67
C PHE A 42 -0.47 4.42 -3.41
N PRO A 43 -0.52 5.76 -3.43
CA PRO A 43 -1.11 6.52 -2.34
C PRO A 43 -2.53 6.01 -2.09
N THR A 44 -2.76 5.44 -0.91
CA THR A 44 -4.03 4.80 -0.57
C THR A 44 -4.56 5.38 0.73
N ILE A 45 -5.83 5.80 0.71
CA ILE A 45 -6.53 6.31 1.89
C ILE A 45 -7.69 5.37 2.20
N SER A 46 -7.76 4.89 3.42
CA SER A 46 -8.85 4.08 3.94
C SER A 46 -9.78 4.94 4.79
N VAL A 47 -11.03 5.04 4.39
CA VAL A 47 -12.09 5.74 5.13
C VAL A 47 -12.96 4.72 5.82
N THR A 48 -13.22 4.91 7.10
CA THR A 48 -14.04 4.00 7.91
C THR A 48 -15.19 4.74 8.59
N ALA A 49 -16.34 4.10 8.63
CA ALA A 49 -17.52 4.60 9.34
C ALA A 49 -18.21 3.46 10.11
N GLN A 50 -18.77 3.79 11.26
CA GLN A 50 -19.45 2.81 12.13
C GLN A 50 -20.86 3.28 12.43
N LEU A 51 -21.82 2.36 12.30
CA LEU A 51 -23.22 2.55 12.71
C LEU A 51 -23.69 1.26 13.39
N PRO A 52 -23.45 1.10 14.70
CA PRO A 52 -23.76 -0.12 15.44
C PRO A 52 -25.22 -0.56 15.25
N GLY A 53 -25.42 -1.84 14.98
CA GLY A 53 -26.74 -2.42 14.77
C GLY A 53 -27.31 -2.28 13.37
N ALA A 54 -26.66 -1.55 12.47
CA ALA A 54 -27.08 -1.48 11.07
C ALA A 54 -26.65 -2.75 10.32
N ASP A 55 -27.54 -3.28 9.49
CA ASP A 55 -27.22 -4.36 8.57
C ASP A 55 -26.34 -3.88 7.41
N PRO A 56 -25.65 -4.78 6.69
CA PRO A 56 -24.76 -4.42 5.60
C PRO A 56 -25.44 -3.62 4.47
N GLN A 57 -26.71 -3.89 4.19
CA GLN A 57 -27.47 -3.19 3.16
C GLN A 57 -27.74 -1.74 3.57
N THR A 58 -28.12 -1.52 4.82
CA THR A 58 -28.31 -0.19 5.40
C THR A 58 -26.99 0.57 5.45
N MET A 59 -25.89 -0.09 5.84
CA MET A 59 -24.55 0.51 5.80
C MET A 59 -24.16 0.96 4.38
N ALA A 60 -24.41 0.11 3.38
CA ALA A 60 -24.09 0.42 1.99
C ALA A 60 -24.93 1.60 1.47
N SER A 61 -26.25 1.61 1.70
CA SER A 61 -27.15 2.62 1.15
C SER A 61 -27.09 3.96 1.90
N SER A 62 -27.03 3.92 3.24
CA SER A 62 -27.15 5.12 4.08
C SER A 62 -25.82 5.75 4.44
N VAL A 63 -24.72 4.99 4.40
CA VAL A 63 -23.39 5.47 4.78
C VAL A 63 -22.43 5.45 3.61
N ALA A 64 -22.24 4.29 2.95
CA ALA A 64 -21.26 4.18 1.87
C ALA A 64 -21.67 5.02 0.65
N THR A 65 -22.88 4.88 0.14
CA THR A 65 -23.34 5.57 -1.07
C THR A 65 -23.22 7.11 -1.00
N PRO A 66 -23.61 7.82 0.07
CA PRO A 66 -23.37 9.25 0.19
C PRO A 66 -21.89 9.63 0.16
N LEU A 67 -21.03 8.86 0.84
CA LEU A 67 -19.58 9.07 0.84
C LEU A 67 -18.98 8.82 -0.54
N GLU A 68 -19.33 7.72 -1.20
CA GLU A 68 -18.87 7.37 -2.55
C GLU A 68 -19.19 8.46 -3.58
N LYS A 69 -20.37 9.06 -3.49
CA LYS A 69 -20.77 10.16 -4.38
C LYS A 69 -19.87 11.38 -4.23
N GLN A 70 -19.45 11.70 -3.02
CA GLN A 70 -18.53 12.82 -2.77
C GLN A 70 -17.10 12.46 -3.16
N PHE A 71 -16.64 11.26 -2.84
CA PHE A 71 -15.31 10.79 -3.21
C PHE A 71 -15.12 10.66 -4.72
N GLY A 72 -16.16 10.28 -5.46
CA GLY A 72 -16.14 10.22 -6.93
C GLY A 72 -15.90 11.58 -7.62
N GLN A 73 -15.99 12.68 -6.89
CA GLN A 73 -15.68 14.03 -7.39
C GLN A 73 -14.21 14.44 -7.15
N ILE A 74 -13.47 13.64 -6.40
CA ILE A 74 -12.05 13.94 -6.08
C ILE A 74 -11.20 13.69 -7.33
N PRO A 75 -10.39 14.68 -7.76
CA PRO A 75 -9.48 14.50 -8.88
C PRO A 75 -8.41 13.46 -8.55
N TYR A 76 -7.85 12.83 -9.58
CA TYR A 76 -6.77 11.84 -9.51
C TYR A 76 -7.12 10.54 -8.75
N LEU A 77 -8.39 10.34 -8.37
CA LEU A 77 -8.86 9.06 -7.86
C LEU A 77 -8.87 8.03 -8.99
N THR A 78 -8.07 6.96 -8.85
CA THR A 78 -7.93 5.91 -9.86
C THR A 78 -8.85 4.72 -9.60
N GLN A 79 -9.01 4.39 -8.32
CA GLN A 79 -9.87 3.28 -7.90
C GLN A 79 -10.52 3.58 -6.56
N MET A 80 -11.77 3.17 -6.42
CA MET A 80 -12.52 3.20 -5.18
C MET A 80 -13.15 1.82 -4.96
N THR A 81 -12.95 1.28 -3.77
CA THR A 81 -13.52 0.00 -3.36
C THR A 81 -14.18 0.17 -2.01
N SER A 82 -15.46 -0.17 -1.89
CA SER A 82 -16.17 -0.13 -0.63
C SER A 82 -16.58 -1.53 -0.17
N THR A 83 -16.52 -1.75 1.13
CA THR A 83 -16.94 -2.99 1.77
C THR A 83 -17.79 -2.63 2.98
N SER A 84 -19.04 -3.11 2.99
CA SER A 84 -19.97 -2.91 4.09
C SER A 84 -20.26 -4.23 4.80
N SER A 85 -20.17 -4.22 6.11
CA SER A 85 -20.49 -5.33 7.00
C SER A 85 -21.43 -4.88 8.12
N LEU A 86 -21.72 -5.74 9.07
CA LEU A 86 -22.62 -5.42 10.17
C LEU A 86 -22.07 -4.24 11.00
N GLY A 87 -22.75 -3.10 10.95
CA GLY A 87 -22.38 -1.90 11.71
C GLY A 87 -21.06 -1.22 11.30
N TYR A 88 -20.45 -1.61 10.19
CA TYR A 88 -19.14 -1.10 9.76
C TYR A 88 -19.06 -0.97 8.24
N THR A 89 -18.48 0.12 7.78
CA THR A 89 -18.15 0.32 6.37
C THR A 89 -16.71 0.79 6.23
N GLN A 90 -16.02 0.27 5.23
CA GLN A 90 -14.68 0.68 4.83
C GLN A 90 -14.67 1.02 3.34
N ILE A 91 -14.13 2.19 3.02
CA ILE A 91 -13.95 2.64 1.64
C ILE A 91 -12.47 2.89 1.42
N ILE A 92 -11.88 2.19 0.46
CA ILE A 92 -10.48 2.30 0.08
C ILE A 92 -10.41 3.15 -1.18
N LEU A 93 -9.65 4.23 -1.10
CA LEU A 93 -9.42 5.19 -2.17
C LEU A 93 -7.97 5.08 -2.62
N GLN A 94 -7.74 4.75 -3.90
CA GLN A 94 -6.40 4.71 -4.50
C GLN A 94 -6.24 5.90 -5.44
N PHE A 95 -5.15 6.63 -5.26
CA PHE A 95 -4.81 7.80 -6.05
C PHE A 95 -3.71 7.50 -7.07
N ALA A 96 -3.51 8.40 -8.02
CA ALA A 96 -2.43 8.28 -8.98
C ALA A 96 -1.06 8.34 -8.30
N LEU A 97 -0.09 7.61 -8.84
CA LEU A 97 1.24 7.44 -8.24
C LEU A 97 2.01 8.76 -8.05
N ASN A 98 1.69 9.78 -8.83
CA ASN A 98 2.34 11.10 -8.80
C ASN A 98 1.61 12.10 -7.89
N ASP A 99 0.56 11.68 -7.20
CA ASP A 99 -0.22 12.58 -6.35
C ASP A 99 0.36 12.64 -4.92
N ASP A 100 0.28 13.83 -4.31
CA ASP A 100 0.69 14.02 -2.93
C ASP A 100 -0.40 13.49 -1.99
N ILE A 101 -0.07 12.47 -1.20
CA ILE A 101 -1.00 11.84 -0.27
C ILE A 101 -1.58 12.83 0.75
N ASN A 102 -0.81 13.87 1.15
CA ASN A 102 -1.29 14.89 2.07
C ASN A 102 -2.36 15.78 1.42
N ALA A 103 -2.18 16.12 0.14
CA ALA A 103 -3.18 16.86 -0.63
C ALA A 103 -4.44 16.01 -0.83
N ALA A 104 -4.28 14.74 -1.19
CA ALA A 104 -5.38 13.78 -1.31
C ALA A 104 -6.16 13.63 0.01
N ALA A 105 -5.46 13.54 1.15
CA ALA A 105 -6.08 13.44 2.46
C ALA A 105 -6.94 14.67 2.81
N GLN A 106 -6.50 15.87 2.45
CA GLN A 106 -7.29 17.11 2.63
C GLN A 106 -8.56 17.09 1.76
N LEU A 107 -8.46 16.62 0.53
CA LEU A 107 -9.62 16.47 -0.36
C LEU A 107 -10.62 15.44 0.17
N VAL A 108 -10.12 14.30 0.69
CA VAL A 108 -10.95 13.28 1.33
C VAL A 108 -11.65 13.85 2.56
N GLN A 109 -10.95 14.60 3.42
CA GLN A 109 -11.57 15.25 4.59
C GLN A 109 -12.64 16.25 4.16
N THR A 110 -12.39 17.02 3.12
CA THR A 110 -13.37 17.98 2.58
C THR A 110 -14.61 17.25 2.05
N ALA A 111 -14.44 16.14 1.35
CA ALA A 111 -15.53 15.31 0.84
C ALA A 111 -16.33 14.65 1.98
N ILE A 112 -15.68 14.19 3.06
CA ILE A 112 -16.36 13.68 4.27
C ILE A 112 -17.23 14.79 4.88
N ASN A 113 -16.71 15.99 5.00
CA ASN A 113 -17.46 17.13 5.54
C ASN A 113 -18.66 17.50 4.64
N ALA A 114 -18.50 17.44 3.32
CA ALA A 114 -19.59 17.66 2.36
C ALA A 114 -20.68 16.58 2.44
N ALA A 115 -20.28 15.33 2.70
CA ALA A 115 -21.21 14.21 2.88
C ALA A 115 -21.96 14.27 4.22
N ALA A 116 -21.45 14.97 5.24
CA ALA A 116 -21.98 14.94 6.61
C ALA A 116 -23.48 15.25 6.72
N GLY A 117 -24.00 16.14 5.87
CA GLY A 117 -25.43 16.47 5.81
C GLY A 117 -26.33 15.35 5.25
N GLN A 118 -25.75 14.37 4.55
CA GLN A 118 -26.44 13.24 3.93
C GLN A 118 -26.31 11.95 4.75
N LEU A 119 -25.42 11.95 5.74
CA LEU A 119 -25.19 10.80 6.61
C LEU A 119 -26.26 10.71 7.71
N PRO A 120 -26.54 9.50 8.22
CA PRO A 120 -27.46 9.31 9.34
C PRO A 120 -27.00 10.09 10.59
N LYS A 121 -27.92 10.80 11.23
CA LYS A 121 -27.63 11.62 12.44
C LYS A 121 -27.29 10.79 13.68
N ASN A 122 -27.55 9.49 13.64
CA ASN A 122 -27.26 8.54 14.71
C ASN A 122 -25.90 7.84 14.56
N LEU A 123 -24.99 8.34 13.70
CA LEU A 123 -23.61 7.89 13.73
C LEU A 123 -22.94 8.25 15.05
N PRO A 124 -22.32 7.30 15.76
CA PRO A 124 -21.64 7.58 17.04
C PRO A 124 -20.42 8.51 16.88
N SER A 125 -19.79 8.47 15.72
CA SER A 125 -18.67 9.34 15.35
C SER A 125 -18.69 9.63 13.84
N PRO A 126 -18.17 10.80 13.42
CA PRO A 126 -18.00 11.06 11.99
C PRO A 126 -17.05 10.05 11.36
N PRO A 127 -17.17 9.81 10.03
CA PRO A 127 -16.22 8.95 9.31
C PRO A 127 -14.80 9.42 9.52
N THR A 128 -13.88 8.48 9.73
CA THR A 128 -12.46 8.74 9.91
C THR A 128 -11.67 8.19 8.74
N TYR A 129 -10.56 8.84 8.41
CA TYR A 129 -9.66 8.35 7.37
C TYR A 129 -8.28 8.04 7.94
N HIS A 130 -7.62 7.08 7.32
CA HIS A 130 -6.23 6.71 7.60
C HIS A 130 -5.48 6.56 6.28
N GLU A 131 -4.31 7.15 6.22
CA GLU A 131 -3.38 6.90 5.13
C GLU A 131 -2.82 5.50 5.30
N THR A 132 -2.87 4.72 4.23
CA THR A 132 -2.37 3.34 4.23
C THR A 132 -1.35 3.19 3.13
N ASN A 133 -0.15 2.83 3.50
CA ASN A 133 0.85 2.40 2.55
C ASN A 133 0.80 0.86 2.49
N PRO A 134 0.32 0.25 1.40
CA PRO A 134 0.26 -1.20 1.29
C PRO A 134 1.64 -1.87 1.30
N SER A 135 2.72 -1.10 1.15
CA SER A 135 4.10 -1.58 1.25
C SER A 135 4.65 -1.59 2.68
N ASP A 136 3.93 -0.98 3.63
CA ASP A 136 4.33 -1.00 5.04
C ASP A 136 4.01 -2.37 5.64
N ALA A 137 5.05 -3.20 5.76
CA ALA A 137 4.95 -4.43 6.52
C ALA A 137 4.62 -4.10 7.99
N PRO A 138 3.68 -4.81 8.63
CA PRO A 138 3.36 -4.56 10.04
C PRO A 138 4.61 -4.81 10.89
N ILE A 139 5.09 -3.77 11.56
CA ILE A 139 6.31 -3.80 12.38
C ILE A 139 6.11 -4.62 13.65
N LEU A 140 4.86 -4.75 14.12
CA LEU A 140 4.53 -5.51 15.31
C LEU A 140 3.08 -6.00 15.29
N VAL A 141 2.90 -7.31 15.41
CA VAL A 141 1.59 -7.92 15.68
C VAL A 141 1.57 -8.40 17.13
N LEU A 142 0.95 -7.63 18.01
CA LEU A 142 0.74 -8.02 19.41
C LEU A 142 -0.60 -8.75 19.53
N SER A 143 -0.55 -10.05 19.73
CA SER A 143 -1.72 -10.86 20.12
C SER A 143 -1.79 -10.94 21.64
N LEU A 144 -2.73 -10.24 22.26
CA LEU A 144 -3.07 -10.40 23.68
C LEU A 144 -4.03 -11.59 23.78
N ILE A 145 -3.46 -12.76 24.13
CA ILE A 145 -4.27 -13.90 24.54
C ILE A 145 -4.63 -13.68 26.01
N HIS A 146 -5.88 -13.35 26.27
CA HIS A 146 -6.44 -13.37 27.61
C HIS A 146 -6.78 -14.82 27.97
N ILE A 147 -6.05 -15.38 28.93
CA ILE A 147 -6.38 -16.66 29.59
C ILE A 147 -7.40 -16.39 30.70
#